data_a4d533499261af4a099739f486f5d289
#
_entry.id   a4d533499261af4a099739f486f5d289
#
_cell.length_a   1.000
_cell.length_b   1.000
_cell.length_c   1.000
_cell.angle_alpha   90.00
_cell.angle_beta   90.00
_cell.angle_gamma   90.00
#
_symmetry.space_group_name_H-M   'P 1'
#
loop_
_entity.id
_entity.type
_entity.pdbx_description
1 polymer ?
#
loop_
_entity_poly.entity_id
_entity_poly.type
_entity_poly.pdbx_seq_one_letter_code
_entity_poly.pdbx_strand_id
1 'polypeptide(L)'
;MKNLEEVLKYFPSNIYNLLIKTFGQNQNITIELQEIRIRCRRPILLKLRQTDIVIDYIVTEQEILQTLERLCNNSIYAYKNQICEGFITIKGGHRVGITGTAVIENGKIINLKYITSLNFRIAREIFDCSNKILEQIIDIKNNTIYNTLIVSPPRYGKNNNIKRCNKKNK
;
A
#
# COMPACT_ATOMS: atom_id res chain seq x y z
N MET A 1 -12.72 2.12 -8.09
CA MET A 1 -11.91 1.30 -9.02
C MET A 1 -10.60 1.97 -9.44
N LYS A 2 -10.55 3.26 -9.81
CA LYS A 2 -9.29 3.91 -10.26
C LYS A 2 -8.05 3.69 -9.37
N ASN A 3 -8.18 3.69 -8.04
CA ASN A 3 -7.04 3.47 -7.14
C ASN A 3 -6.51 2.02 -7.15
N LEU A 4 -7.34 1.04 -7.44
CA LEU A 4 -6.93 -0.36 -7.46
C LEU A 4 -6.24 -0.72 -8.79
N GLU A 5 -6.68 -0.16 -9.91
CA GLU A 5 -6.04 -0.33 -11.22
C GLU A 5 -4.57 0.13 -11.21
N GLU A 6 -4.28 1.21 -10.46
CA GLU A 6 -2.89 1.69 -10.27
C GLU A 6 -2.00 0.67 -9.54
N VAL A 7 -2.58 -0.20 -8.72
CA VAL A 7 -1.86 -1.28 -8.04
C VAL A 7 -1.73 -2.50 -8.94
N LEU A 8 -2.80 -2.86 -9.65
CA LEU A 8 -2.85 -4.08 -10.45
C LEU A 8 -1.86 -4.08 -11.62
N LYS A 9 -1.50 -2.93 -12.18
CA LYS A 9 -0.54 -2.80 -13.28
C LYS A 9 0.86 -3.36 -12.98
N TYR A 10 1.21 -3.49 -11.70
CA TYR A 10 2.52 -4.02 -11.29
C TYR A 10 2.59 -5.55 -11.39
N PHE A 11 1.44 -6.24 -11.44
CA PHE A 11 1.43 -7.69 -11.52
C PHE A 11 1.67 -8.20 -12.95
N PRO A 12 2.31 -9.36 -13.12
CA PRO A 12 2.37 -10.09 -14.39
C PRO A 12 0.95 -10.42 -14.89
N SER A 13 0.83 -10.62 -16.20
CA SER A 13 -0.46 -10.79 -16.86
C SER A 13 -1.32 -11.92 -16.28
N ASN A 14 -0.68 -13.04 -15.86
CA ASN A 14 -1.40 -14.16 -15.25
C ASN A 14 -2.08 -13.75 -13.94
N ILE A 15 -1.31 -13.14 -13.03
CA ILE A 15 -1.82 -12.67 -11.73
C ILE A 15 -2.83 -11.53 -11.94
N TYR A 16 -2.53 -10.59 -12.83
CA TYR A 16 -3.42 -9.49 -13.19
C TYR A 16 -4.81 -9.98 -13.62
N ASN A 17 -4.87 -10.88 -14.61
CA ASN A 17 -6.12 -11.42 -15.13
C ASN A 17 -6.91 -12.18 -14.06
N LEU A 18 -6.21 -12.93 -13.22
CA LEU A 18 -6.82 -13.67 -12.12
C LEU A 18 -7.44 -12.72 -11.08
N LEU A 19 -6.72 -11.66 -10.70
CA LEU A 19 -7.22 -10.65 -9.77
C LEU A 19 -8.43 -9.91 -10.34
N ILE A 20 -8.39 -9.50 -11.62
CA ILE A 20 -9.52 -8.84 -12.30
C ILE A 20 -10.75 -9.76 -12.30
N LYS A 21 -10.58 -11.05 -12.63
CA LYS A 21 -11.68 -12.02 -12.59
C LYS A 21 -12.28 -12.16 -11.19
N THR A 22 -11.44 -12.27 -10.18
CA THR A 22 -11.87 -12.39 -8.77
C THR A 22 -12.64 -11.15 -8.30
N PHE A 23 -12.15 -9.96 -8.65
CA PHE A 23 -12.80 -8.70 -8.28
C PHE A 23 -14.11 -8.47 -9.07
N GLY A 24 -14.20 -8.96 -10.31
CA GLY A 24 -15.42 -8.90 -11.12
C GLY A 24 -16.55 -9.78 -10.57
N GLN A 25 -16.20 -10.88 -9.93
CA GLN A 25 -17.18 -11.80 -9.34
C GLN A 25 -17.85 -11.25 -8.08
N ASN A 26 -17.16 -10.39 -7.31
CA ASN A 26 -17.71 -9.81 -6.09
C ASN A 26 -17.13 -8.40 -5.85
N GLN A 27 -17.96 -7.38 -6.10
CA GLN A 27 -17.57 -5.98 -5.91
C GLN A 27 -17.23 -5.63 -4.46
N ASN A 28 -17.77 -6.35 -3.46
CA ASN A 28 -17.46 -6.11 -2.05
C ASN A 28 -15.97 -6.38 -1.75
N ILE A 29 -15.34 -7.31 -2.47
CA ILE A 29 -13.90 -7.57 -2.32
C ILE A 29 -13.11 -6.29 -2.56
N THR A 30 -13.42 -5.54 -3.60
CA THR A 30 -12.72 -4.29 -3.91
C THR A 30 -12.93 -3.21 -2.85
N ILE A 31 -14.10 -3.20 -2.21
CA ILE A 31 -14.44 -2.22 -1.17
C ILE A 31 -13.75 -2.55 0.15
N GLU A 32 -13.59 -3.83 0.48
CA GLU A 32 -13.03 -4.26 1.77
C GLU A 32 -11.54 -4.61 1.72
N LEU A 33 -10.95 -4.72 0.53
CA LEU A 33 -9.57 -5.13 0.33
C LEU A 33 -8.60 -4.22 1.09
N GLN A 34 -7.78 -4.79 1.95
CA GLN A 34 -6.73 -4.12 2.69
C GLN A 34 -5.34 -4.43 2.13
N GLU A 35 -5.11 -5.71 1.77
CA GLU A 35 -3.81 -6.15 1.31
C GLU A 35 -3.96 -7.24 0.23
N ILE A 36 -3.02 -7.23 -0.73
CA ILE A 36 -2.79 -8.33 -1.67
C ILE A 36 -1.41 -8.89 -1.33
N ARG A 37 -1.36 -10.16 -0.95
CA ARG A 37 -0.12 -10.84 -0.59
C ARG A 37 0.24 -11.89 -1.61
N ILE A 38 1.40 -11.75 -2.23
CA ILE A 38 1.99 -12.76 -3.09
C ILE A 38 3.27 -13.29 -2.44
N ARG A 39 3.39 -14.61 -2.38
CA ARG A 39 4.54 -15.30 -1.79
C ARG A 39 4.96 -16.45 -2.69
N CYS A 40 6.26 -16.60 -2.88
CA CYS A 40 6.83 -17.69 -3.66
C CYS A 40 6.32 -19.06 -3.15
N ARG A 41 5.87 -19.90 -4.07
CA ARG A 41 5.33 -21.26 -3.81
C ARG A 41 4.13 -21.28 -2.86
N ARG A 42 3.35 -20.22 -2.82
CA ARG A 42 2.13 -20.12 -1.99
C ARG A 42 0.99 -19.53 -2.81
N PRO A 43 -0.27 -19.82 -2.41
CA PRO A 43 -1.42 -19.18 -3.03
C PRO A 43 -1.46 -17.67 -2.76
N ILE A 44 -2.15 -16.94 -3.63
CA ILE A 44 -2.39 -15.51 -3.44
C ILE A 44 -3.38 -15.32 -2.31
N LEU A 45 -3.08 -14.40 -1.38
CA LEU A 45 -3.95 -14.05 -0.28
C LEU A 45 -4.46 -12.62 -0.44
N LEU A 46 -5.77 -12.45 -0.45
CA LEU A 46 -6.43 -11.15 -0.35
C LEU A 46 -6.92 -10.96 1.07
N LYS A 47 -6.37 -9.97 1.77
CA LYS A 47 -6.81 -9.61 3.11
C LYS A 47 -7.91 -8.57 3.03
N LEU A 48 -9.09 -8.89 3.50
CA LEU A 48 -10.22 -7.99 3.67
C LEU A 48 -10.30 -7.46 5.11
N ARG A 49 -11.30 -6.64 5.40
CA ARG A 49 -11.49 -6.09 6.76
C ARG A 49 -11.78 -7.15 7.81
N GLN A 50 -12.62 -8.12 7.48
CA GLN A 50 -13.11 -9.15 8.41
C GLN A 50 -12.67 -10.57 8.04
N THR A 51 -12.40 -10.83 6.78
CA THR A 51 -12.09 -12.16 6.24
C THR A 51 -10.88 -12.11 5.34
N ASP A 52 -10.26 -13.26 5.13
CA ASP A 52 -9.20 -13.45 4.14
C ASP A 52 -9.73 -14.34 3.01
N ILE A 53 -9.39 -14.02 1.77
CA ILE A 53 -9.71 -14.84 0.60
C ILE A 53 -8.41 -15.43 0.07
N VAL A 54 -8.37 -16.73 -0.08
CA VAL A 54 -7.27 -17.46 -0.71
C VAL A 54 -7.66 -17.76 -2.15
N ILE A 55 -6.84 -17.30 -3.10
CA ILE A 55 -6.98 -17.63 -4.51
C ILE A 55 -6.06 -18.83 -4.77
N ASP A 56 -6.61 -19.92 -5.25
CA ASP A 56 -5.88 -21.15 -5.56
C ASP A 56 -5.03 -20.98 -6.84
N TYR A 57 -3.96 -20.23 -6.68
CA TYR A 57 -2.94 -19.97 -7.69
C TYR A 57 -1.59 -19.87 -7.02
N ILE A 58 -0.71 -20.81 -7.33
CA ILE A 58 0.63 -20.88 -6.74
C ILE A 58 1.57 -19.93 -7.47
N VAL A 59 2.01 -18.90 -6.73
CA VAL A 59 2.91 -17.86 -7.26
C VAL A 59 4.31 -18.42 -7.45
N THR A 60 4.90 -18.15 -8.61
CA THR A 60 6.27 -18.52 -8.94
C THR A 60 7.28 -17.49 -8.47
N GLU A 61 8.54 -17.88 -8.36
CA GLU A 61 9.64 -16.97 -8.05
C GLU A 61 9.82 -15.91 -9.15
N GLN A 62 9.66 -16.31 -10.40
CA GLN A 62 9.75 -15.43 -11.56
C GLN A 62 8.68 -14.32 -11.51
N GLU A 63 7.44 -14.64 -11.11
CA GLU A 63 6.37 -13.65 -10.97
C GLU A 63 6.63 -12.64 -9.85
N ILE A 64 7.25 -13.08 -8.75
CA ILE A 64 7.72 -12.17 -7.68
C ILE A 64 8.75 -11.19 -8.23
N LEU A 65 9.76 -11.68 -8.96
CA LEU A 65 10.81 -10.85 -9.56
C LEU A 65 10.25 -9.87 -10.59
N GLN A 66 9.41 -10.33 -11.52
CA GLN A 66 8.75 -9.47 -12.51
C GLN A 66 7.90 -8.37 -11.85
N THR A 67 7.21 -8.72 -10.75
CA THR A 67 6.43 -7.73 -9.99
C THR A 67 7.36 -6.69 -9.36
N LEU A 68 8.48 -7.12 -8.78
CA LEU A 68 9.47 -6.21 -8.19
C LEU A 68 10.11 -5.30 -9.25
N GLU A 69 10.47 -5.83 -10.41
CA GLU A 69 11.01 -5.05 -11.53
C GLU A 69 10.04 -3.95 -11.97
N ARG A 70 8.76 -4.28 -12.13
CA ARG A 70 7.72 -3.30 -12.46
C ARG A 70 7.53 -2.25 -11.37
N LEU A 71 7.59 -2.64 -10.08
CA LEU A 71 7.54 -1.72 -8.95
C LEU A 71 8.70 -0.71 -8.98
N CYS A 72 9.86 -1.15 -9.42
CA CYS A 72 11.07 -0.35 -9.54
C CYS A 72 11.22 0.36 -10.90
N ASN A 73 10.19 0.38 -11.74
CA ASN A 73 10.25 0.92 -13.11
C ASN A 73 11.47 0.37 -13.90
N ASN A 74 11.74 -0.91 -13.77
CA ASN A 74 12.87 -1.64 -14.34
C ASN A 74 14.26 -1.15 -13.86
N SER A 75 14.33 -0.38 -12.78
CA SER A 75 15.58 0.13 -12.21
C SER A 75 15.64 -0.19 -10.71
N ILE A 76 15.91 -1.45 -10.36
CA ILE A 76 16.01 -1.90 -8.96
C ILE A 76 17.05 -1.09 -8.18
N TYR A 77 18.13 -0.68 -8.84
CA TYR A 77 19.20 0.10 -8.21
C TYR A 77 18.71 1.46 -7.69
N ALA A 78 17.82 2.14 -8.42
CA ALA A 78 17.25 3.42 -8.01
C ALA A 78 16.38 3.31 -6.73
N TYR A 79 15.86 2.12 -6.45
CA TYR A 79 15.02 1.82 -5.28
C TYR A 79 15.77 1.11 -4.15
N LYS A 80 17.09 0.98 -4.25
CA LYS A 80 17.92 0.22 -3.29
C LYS A 80 17.65 0.62 -1.83
N ASN A 81 17.58 1.92 -1.53
CA ASN A 81 17.34 2.40 -0.16
C ASN A 81 15.99 1.95 0.37
N GLN A 82 14.91 2.12 -0.43
CA GLN A 82 13.56 1.68 -0.06
C GLN A 82 13.48 0.16 0.12
N ILE A 83 14.15 -0.60 -0.74
CA ILE A 83 14.23 -2.06 -0.64
C ILE A 83 14.93 -2.46 0.67
N CYS A 84 16.01 -1.80 1.04
CA CYS A 84 16.69 -2.03 2.31
C CYS A 84 15.83 -1.65 3.53
N GLU A 85 14.95 -0.65 3.40
CA GLU A 85 13.94 -0.31 4.41
C GLU A 85 12.78 -1.31 4.48
N GLY A 86 12.72 -2.26 3.53
CA GLY A 86 11.72 -3.34 3.49
C GLY A 86 10.40 -2.94 2.83
N PHE A 87 10.28 -1.76 2.20
CA PHE A 87 9.07 -1.37 1.48
C PHE A 87 9.32 -0.32 0.40
N ILE A 88 8.46 -0.34 -0.62
CA ILE A 88 8.36 0.69 -1.66
C ILE A 88 7.00 1.38 -1.55
N THR A 89 6.99 2.72 -1.65
CA THR A 89 5.75 3.49 -1.78
C THR A 89 5.47 3.76 -3.24
N ILE A 90 4.28 3.38 -3.69
CA ILE A 90 3.83 3.56 -5.08
C ILE A 90 2.76 4.64 -5.20
N LYS A 91 2.44 5.03 -6.45
CA LYS A 91 1.41 6.03 -6.76
C LYS A 91 0.08 5.71 -6.05
N GLY A 92 -0.60 6.74 -5.54
CA GLY A 92 -1.80 6.57 -4.71
C GLY A 92 -1.51 6.39 -3.21
N GLY A 93 -0.23 6.41 -2.79
CA GLY A 93 0.17 6.26 -1.38
C GLY A 93 0.09 4.82 -0.87
N HIS A 94 -0.06 3.86 -1.77
CA HIS A 94 0.02 2.45 -1.42
C HIS A 94 1.45 2.08 -1.03
N ARG A 95 1.60 1.11 -0.13
CA ARG A 95 2.90 0.58 0.28
C ARG A 95 3.03 -0.88 -0.08
N VAL A 96 4.17 -1.25 -0.63
CA VAL A 96 4.49 -2.63 -0.95
C VAL A 96 5.63 -3.07 -0.05
N GLY A 97 5.33 -3.90 0.95
CA GLY A 97 6.31 -4.54 1.81
C GLY A 97 7.06 -5.62 1.03
N ILE A 98 8.36 -5.70 1.24
CA ILE A 98 9.28 -6.62 0.55
C ILE A 98 9.92 -7.52 1.59
N THR A 99 9.93 -8.83 1.33
CA THR A 99 10.59 -9.80 2.19
C THR A 99 11.59 -10.61 1.37
N GLY A 100 12.79 -10.74 1.90
CA GLY A 100 13.88 -11.50 1.29
C GLY A 100 14.98 -11.76 2.32
N THR A 101 16.13 -12.25 1.88
CA THR A 101 17.31 -12.47 2.71
C THR A 101 18.11 -11.17 2.81
N ALA A 102 18.27 -10.64 4.03
CA ALA A 102 19.04 -9.42 4.26
C ALA A 102 20.54 -9.70 4.15
N VAL A 103 21.24 -8.83 3.43
CA VAL A 103 22.71 -8.74 3.45
C VAL A 103 23.09 -7.63 4.40
N ILE A 104 23.80 -7.97 5.46
CA ILE A 104 24.17 -7.05 6.54
C ILE A 104 25.66 -6.76 6.48
N GLU A 105 26.04 -5.49 6.57
CA GLU A 105 27.41 -5.02 6.70
C GLU A 105 27.45 -3.92 7.74
N ASN A 106 28.39 -4.04 8.69
CA ASN A 106 28.53 -3.09 9.82
C ASN A 106 27.22 -2.83 10.58
N GLY A 107 26.39 -3.88 10.77
CA GLY A 107 25.11 -3.80 11.48
C GLY A 107 23.99 -3.12 10.70
N LYS A 108 24.19 -2.80 9.43
CA LYS A 108 23.18 -2.18 8.54
C LYS A 108 22.82 -3.11 7.39
N ILE A 109 21.54 -3.12 7.03
CA ILE A 109 21.09 -3.82 5.82
C ILE A 109 21.54 -3.02 4.61
N ILE A 110 22.40 -3.60 3.78
CA ILE A 110 22.95 -3.01 2.56
C ILE A 110 22.25 -3.50 1.30
N ASN A 111 21.56 -4.64 1.39
CA ASN A 111 20.79 -5.21 0.28
C ASN A 111 19.81 -6.27 0.77
N LEU A 112 18.78 -6.57 -0.04
CA LEU A 112 17.94 -7.76 0.08
C LEU A 112 18.18 -8.68 -1.12
N LYS A 113 18.43 -9.97 -0.86
CA LYS A 113 18.55 -11.02 -1.86
C LYS A 113 17.38 -12.00 -1.72
N TYR A 114 17.17 -12.82 -2.75
CA TYR A 114 16.16 -13.89 -2.73
C TYR A 114 14.81 -13.36 -2.22
N ILE A 115 14.25 -12.39 -2.93
CA ILE A 115 12.94 -11.84 -2.58
C ILE A 115 11.88 -12.94 -2.66
N THR A 116 11.23 -13.22 -1.54
CA THR A 116 10.29 -14.33 -1.40
C THR A 116 8.84 -13.88 -1.32
N SER A 117 8.57 -12.63 -0.94
CA SER A 117 7.21 -12.14 -0.88
C SER A 117 7.09 -10.63 -1.10
N LEU A 118 5.93 -10.23 -1.63
CA LEU A 118 5.52 -8.85 -1.77
C LEU A 118 4.12 -8.69 -1.16
N ASN A 119 3.95 -7.67 -0.32
CA ASN A 119 2.70 -7.38 0.37
C ASN A 119 2.21 -5.98 -0.01
N PHE A 120 1.21 -5.91 -0.89
CA PHE A 120 0.60 -4.66 -1.33
C PHE A 120 -0.44 -4.19 -0.31
N ARG A 121 -0.15 -3.14 0.43
CA ARG A 121 -1.06 -2.51 1.39
C ARG A 121 -1.81 -1.38 0.71
N ILE A 122 -3.12 -1.55 0.59
CA ILE A 122 -3.98 -0.65 -0.17
C ILE A 122 -4.31 0.59 0.68
N ALA A 123 -3.78 1.74 0.28
CA ALA A 123 -4.17 3.01 0.88
C ALA A 123 -5.59 3.38 0.43
N ARG A 124 -6.41 3.83 1.39
CA ARG A 124 -7.76 4.31 1.12
C ARG A 124 -7.92 5.73 1.62
N GLU A 125 -8.61 6.54 0.86
CA GLU A 125 -9.11 7.80 1.36
C GLU A 125 -10.40 7.55 2.17
N ILE A 126 -10.41 8.05 3.39
CA ILE A 126 -11.62 8.10 4.20
C ILE A 126 -12.18 9.50 4.01
N PHE A 127 -13.34 9.61 3.34
CA PHE A 127 -13.99 10.88 3.09
C PHE A 127 -14.57 11.44 4.41
N ASP A 128 -14.60 12.78 4.51
CA ASP A 128 -15.21 13.54 5.60
C ASP A 128 -14.66 13.32 7.02
N CYS A 129 -13.59 12.54 7.18
CA CYS A 129 -12.97 12.31 8.48
C CYS A 129 -12.39 13.58 9.13
N SER A 130 -12.05 14.59 8.34
CA SER A 130 -11.46 15.85 8.84
C SER A 130 -12.47 16.98 9.05
N ASN A 131 -13.75 16.86 8.66
CA ASN A 131 -14.71 17.96 8.71
C ASN A 131 -14.86 18.50 10.14
N LYS A 132 -15.09 17.62 11.11
CA LYS A 132 -15.22 17.99 12.53
C LYS A 132 -13.96 18.66 13.09
N ILE A 133 -12.78 18.28 12.61
CA ILE A 133 -11.51 18.85 13.07
C ILE A 133 -11.28 20.19 12.41
N LEU A 134 -11.60 20.33 11.11
CA LEU A 134 -11.44 21.60 10.39
C LEU A 134 -12.22 22.74 11.03
N GLU A 135 -13.45 22.48 11.48
CA GLU A 135 -14.28 23.47 12.20
C GLU A 135 -13.61 23.99 13.48
N GLN A 136 -12.77 23.17 14.13
CA GLN A 136 -12.08 23.52 15.36
C GLN A 136 -10.74 24.21 15.16
N ILE A 137 -10.10 24.02 14.01
CA ILE A 137 -8.76 24.55 13.73
C ILE A 137 -8.77 25.81 12.86
N ILE A 138 -9.89 26.15 12.22
CA ILE A 138 -10.03 27.34 11.38
C ILE A 138 -10.65 28.46 12.19
N ASP A 139 -9.94 29.57 12.29
CA ASP A 139 -10.50 30.84 12.78
C ASP A 139 -11.14 31.57 11.59
N ILE A 140 -12.47 31.41 11.47
CA ILE A 140 -13.24 32.00 10.38
C ILE A 140 -13.21 33.53 10.44
N LYS A 141 -13.14 34.12 11.65
CA LYS A 141 -13.16 35.57 11.83
C LYS A 141 -11.91 36.25 11.30
N ASN A 142 -10.75 35.64 11.57
CA ASN A 142 -9.45 36.17 11.20
C ASN A 142 -8.89 35.54 9.92
N ASN A 143 -9.61 34.60 9.30
CA ASN A 143 -9.18 33.83 8.14
C ASN A 143 -7.80 33.19 8.33
N THR A 144 -7.56 32.63 9.52
CA THR A 144 -6.31 31.99 9.92
C THR A 144 -6.53 30.59 10.44
N ILE A 145 -5.44 29.84 10.59
CA ILE A 145 -5.48 28.47 11.14
C ILE A 145 -4.76 28.51 12.50
N TYR A 146 -5.42 27.99 13.54
CA TYR A 146 -4.80 27.85 14.85
C TYR A 146 -3.63 26.85 14.83
N ASN A 147 -2.55 27.16 15.55
CA ASN A 147 -1.50 26.19 15.83
C ASN A 147 -2.09 25.04 16.63
N THR A 148 -2.23 23.88 16.00
CA THR A 148 -3.00 22.76 16.54
C THR A 148 -2.14 21.52 16.73
N LEU A 149 -2.16 20.95 17.93
CA LEU A 149 -1.57 19.64 18.23
C LEU A 149 -2.66 18.56 18.26
N ILE A 150 -2.58 17.59 17.36
CA ILE A 150 -3.49 16.44 17.32
C ILE A 150 -2.85 15.24 18.03
N VAL A 151 -3.41 14.87 19.19
CA VAL A 151 -2.98 13.71 19.97
C VAL A 151 -4.05 12.62 19.88
N SER A 152 -3.66 11.41 19.57
CA SER A 152 -4.56 10.25 19.56
C SER A 152 -3.79 8.94 19.73
N PRO A 153 -4.43 7.91 20.31
CA PRO A 153 -3.88 6.56 20.31
C PRO A 153 -3.61 6.05 18.87
N PRO A 154 -2.77 5.05 18.68
CA PRO A 154 -2.56 4.40 17.38
C PRO A 154 -3.89 3.88 16.81
N ARG A 155 -4.06 3.92 15.47
CA ARG A 155 -5.24 3.45 14.72
C ARG A 155 -6.52 4.31 14.83
N TYR A 156 -6.52 5.42 15.52
CA TYR A 156 -7.68 6.34 15.64
C TYR A 156 -7.80 7.36 14.49
N GLY A 157 -7.13 7.11 13.36
CA GLY A 157 -7.32 7.89 12.12
C GLY A 157 -6.62 9.25 12.06
N LYS A 158 -5.71 9.57 13.00
CA LYS A 158 -4.97 10.85 13.03
C LYS A 158 -4.35 11.23 11.67
N ASN A 159 -3.65 10.31 11.04
CA ASN A 159 -2.99 10.56 9.76
C ASN A 159 -3.97 10.83 8.61
N ASN A 160 -5.16 10.23 8.64
CA ASN A 160 -6.21 10.46 7.64
C ASN A 160 -6.77 11.89 7.77
N ASN A 161 -7.00 12.34 9.00
CA ASN A 161 -7.46 13.69 9.30
C ASN A 161 -6.45 14.75 8.84
N ILE A 162 -5.16 14.60 9.18
CA ILE A 162 -4.09 15.54 8.79
C ILE A 162 -3.92 15.61 7.26
N LYS A 163 -3.85 14.45 6.57
CA LYS A 163 -3.71 14.42 5.11
C LYS A 163 -4.85 15.12 4.39
N ARG A 164 -6.05 15.07 4.94
CA ARG A 164 -7.22 15.67 4.31
C ARG A 164 -7.33 17.16 4.60
N CYS A 165 -6.92 17.62 5.78
CA CYS A 165 -6.81 19.05 6.06
C CYS A 165 -5.88 19.73 5.03
N ASN A 166 -4.73 19.12 4.73
CA ASN A 166 -3.78 19.65 3.75
C ASN A 166 -4.31 19.67 2.29
N LYS A 167 -5.26 18.80 1.94
CA LYS A 167 -5.88 18.80 0.60
C LYS A 167 -6.97 19.85 0.40
N LYS A 168 -7.64 20.29 1.47
CA LYS A 168 -8.71 21.29 1.39
C LYS A 168 -8.18 22.73 1.34
N ASN A 169 -6.90 22.92 1.67
CA ASN A 169 -6.22 24.23 1.67
C ASN A 169 -5.42 24.49 0.38
N LYS A 170 -5.58 23.69 -0.66
CA LYS A 170 -5.10 23.90 -2.02
C LYS A 170 -6.29 24.08 -2.96
#